data_dc2b0e882c4620a9d0650e63ce371744
#
_entry.id   dc2b0e882c4620a9d0650e63ce371744
#
_cell.length_a   1.000
_cell.length_b   1.000
_cell.length_c   1.000
_cell.angle_alpha   90.00
_cell.angle_beta   90.00
_cell.angle_gamma   90.00
#
_symmetry.space_group_name_H-M   'P 1'
#
loop_
_entity.id
_entity.type
_entity.pdbx_description
1 polymer ?
#
loop_
_entity_poly.entity_id
_entity_poly.type
_entity_poly.pdbx_seq_one_letter_code
_entity_poly.pdbx_strand_id
1 'polypeptide(L)'
;MVLNLNEEQIAIRDTFARFTDEQIIPNAEAIDEAHEYPRDIVKQLADLGFIGMRYPEEVGGSNVNLVTFCLCVEEIARGSMSVAGCVSMQSLMGTKFLEMLGNDDIKERLFKPALELEKIGAICMTEPNAGSDLGSLATSATKVDGGYVLNGNKIWVTAAPLADFFTVFARVGEEKLLSIFL
;
A
#
# COMPACT_ATOMS: atom_id res chain seq x y z
N MET A 1 6.61 -22.07 17.56
CA MET A 1 6.05 -22.71 16.33
C MET A 1 7.17 -22.70 15.30
N VAL A 2 7.62 -23.85 14.80
CA VAL A 2 8.60 -23.89 13.70
C VAL A 2 7.80 -23.90 12.40
N LEU A 3 8.01 -22.89 11.56
CA LEU A 3 7.42 -22.85 10.22
C LEU A 3 8.24 -23.78 9.32
N ASN A 4 7.63 -24.82 8.78
CA ASN A 4 8.23 -25.65 7.75
C ASN A 4 8.01 -24.96 6.39
N LEU A 5 8.99 -24.17 5.96
CA LEU A 5 8.98 -23.51 4.67
C LEU A 5 9.34 -24.51 3.56
N ASN A 6 8.69 -24.40 2.41
CA ASN A 6 9.09 -25.12 1.21
C ASN A 6 10.26 -24.42 0.49
N GLU A 7 10.84 -25.06 -0.51
CA GLU A 7 11.99 -24.53 -1.26
C GLU A 7 11.69 -23.21 -1.97
N GLU A 8 10.49 -23.06 -2.50
CA GLU A 8 10.04 -21.83 -3.17
C GLU A 8 9.96 -20.65 -2.18
N GLN A 9 9.35 -20.86 -1.01
CA GLN A 9 9.25 -19.85 0.05
C GLN A 9 10.64 -19.41 0.54
N ILE A 10 11.56 -20.38 0.67
CA ILE A 10 12.95 -20.09 1.05
C ILE A 10 13.63 -19.26 -0.05
N ALA A 11 13.51 -19.64 -1.31
CA ALA A 11 14.13 -18.95 -2.43
C ALA A 11 13.62 -17.49 -2.58
N ILE A 12 12.30 -17.28 -2.43
CA ILE A 12 11.70 -15.95 -2.46
C ILE A 12 12.22 -15.13 -1.28
N ARG A 13 12.15 -15.63 -0.04
CA ARG A 13 12.68 -14.93 1.14
C ARG A 13 14.15 -14.56 0.96
N ASP A 14 14.99 -15.48 0.51
CA ASP A 14 16.42 -15.27 0.36
C ASP A 14 16.74 -14.21 -0.72
N THR A 15 15.86 -14.06 -1.71
CA THR A 15 15.97 -12.97 -2.70
C THR A 15 15.77 -11.61 -2.02
N PHE A 16 14.75 -11.45 -1.18
CA PHE A 16 14.52 -10.20 -0.44
C PHE A 16 15.54 -9.99 0.67
N ALA A 17 16.04 -11.06 1.32
CA ALA A 17 17.14 -10.98 2.28
C ALA A 17 18.39 -10.39 1.65
N ARG A 18 18.81 -10.93 0.49
CA ARG A 18 19.97 -10.42 -0.25
C ARG A 18 19.77 -8.96 -0.70
N PHE A 19 18.60 -8.62 -1.25
CA PHE A 19 18.28 -7.23 -1.61
C PHE A 19 18.39 -6.30 -0.40
N THR A 20 17.92 -6.73 0.75
CA THR A 20 18.00 -5.97 2.00
C THR A 20 19.44 -5.74 2.43
N ASP A 21 20.28 -6.78 2.37
CA ASP A 21 21.70 -6.67 2.74
C ASP A 21 22.48 -5.76 1.77
N GLU A 22 22.18 -5.82 0.49
CA GLU A 22 22.91 -5.11 -0.55
C GLU A 22 22.41 -3.68 -0.79
N GLN A 23 21.09 -3.42 -0.64
CA GLN A 23 20.48 -2.16 -1.06
C GLN A 23 19.83 -1.37 0.09
N ILE A 24 19.23 -2.04 1.08
CA ILE A 24 18.50 -1.33 2.14
C ILE A 24 19.42 -0.99 3.30
N ILE A 25 20.11 -1.96 3.89
CA ILE A 25 20.96 -1.75 5.06
C ILE A 25 22.02 -0.67 4.82
N PRO A 26 22.77 -0.66 3.71
CA PRO A 26 23.80 0.36 3.48
C PRO A 26 23.25 1.78 3.33
N ASN A 27 21.96 1.92 2.97
CA ASN A 27 21.30 3.20 2.73
C ASN A 27 20.31 3.60 3.84
N ALA A 28 20.12 2.77 4.87
CA ALA A 28 19.06 2.96 5.87
C ALA A 28 19.19 4.28 6.63
N GLU A 29 20.41 4.67 7.04
CA GLU A 29 20.66 5.93 7.74
C GLU A 29 20.36 7.13 6.83
N ALA A 30 20.84 7.12 5.59
CA ALA A 30 20.60 8.21 4.63
C ALA A 30 19.10 8.35 4.26
N ILE A 31 18.37 7.23 4.17
CA ILE A 31 16.92 7.23 3.94
C ILE A 31 16.19 7.88 5.12
N ASP A 32 16.59 7.56 6.35
CA ASP A 32 15.98 8.12 7.56
C ASP A 32 16.26 9.62 7.71
N GLU A 33 17.50 10.03 7.49
CA GLU A 33 17.90 11.44 7.55
C GLU A 33 17.28 12.32 6.47
N ALA A 34 17.00 11.77 5.29
CA ALA A 34 16.37 12.51 4.20
C ALA A 34 14.93 12.96 4.52
N HIS A 35 14.22 12.28 5.44
CA HIS A 35 12.80 12.52 5.74
C HIS A 35 11.89 12.53 4.50
N GLU A 36 12.28 11.80 3.46
CA GLU A 36 11.57 11.71 2.19
C GLU A 36 11.15 10.27 1.90
N TYR A 37 10.17 10.12 1.02
CA TYR A 37 9.75 8.80 0.55
C TYR A 37 10.87 8.16 -0.29
N PRO A 38 11.36 6.97 0.07
CA PRO A 38 12.52 6.34 -0.59
C PRO A 38 12.15 5.71 -1.95
N ARG A 39 11.78 6.56 -2.93
CA ARG A 39 11.17 6.13 -4.20
C ARG A 39 12.03 5.12 -4.96
N ASP A 40 13.35 5.34 -5.00
CA ASP A 40 14.25 4.48 -5.77
C ASP A 40 14.33 3.06 -5.20
N ILE A 41 14.41 2.93 -3.87
CA ILE A 41 14.41 1.63 -3.20
C ILE A 41 13.05 0.93 -3.35
N VAL A 42 11.95 1.68 -3.19
CA VAL A 42 10.59 1.14 -3.36
C VAL A 42 10.36 0.72 -4.82
N LYS A 43 10.91 1.46 -5.81
CA LYS A 43 10.84 1.08 -7.22
C LYS A 43 11.60 -0.22 -7.50
N GLN A 44 12.81 -0.37 -6.95
CA GLN A 44 13.56 -1.63 -7.09
C GLN A 44 12.81 -2.82 -6.47
N LEU A 45 12.13 -2.63 -5.33
CA LEU A 45 11.27 -3.66 -4.73
C LEU A 45 10.04 -3.96 -5.60
N ALA A 46 9.47 -2.95 -6.27
CA ALA A 46 8.40 -3.15 -7.25
C ALA A 46 8.89 -3.95 -8.46
N ASP A 47 10.10 -3.66 -8.97
CA ASP A 47 10.73 -4.40 -10.07
C ASP A 47 11.05 -5.86 -9.72
N LEU A 48 11.27 -6.16 -8.44
CA LEU A 48 11.34 -7.53 -7.91
C LEU A 48 9.95 -8.18 -7.74
N GLY A 49 8.87 -7.48 -8.09
CA GLY A 49 7.50 -7.99 -8.02
C GLY A 49 6.84 -7.90 -6.64
N PHE A 50 7.45 -7.22 -5.65
CA PHE A 50 6.92 -7.20 -4.28
C PHE A 50 5.49 -6.65 -4.20
N ILE A 51 5.19 -5.54 -4.91
CA ILE A 51 3.89 -4.88 -4.81
C ILE A 51 2.77 -5.79 -5.34
N GLY A 52 3.05 -6.49 -6.45
CA GLY A 52 2.10 -7.39 -7.10
C GLY A 52 2.05 -8.82 -6.55
N MET A 53 2.96 -9.21 -5.65
CA MET A 53 3.19 -10.63 -5.33
C MET A 53 1.96 -11.38 -4.79
N ARG A 54 1.03 -10.70 -4.13
CA ARG A 54 -0.21 -11.29 -3.59
C ARG A 54 -1.41 -11.25 -4.54
N TYR A 55 -1.29 -10.60 -5.67
CA TYR A 55 -2.36 -10.51 -6.66
C TYR A 55 -2.31 -11.68 -7.64
N PRO A 56 -3.45 -12.05 -8.27
CA PRO A 56 -3.48 -13.08 -9.30
C PRO A 56 -2.58 -12.74 -10.51
N GLU A 57 -2.13 -13.77 -11.21
CA GLU A 57 -1.29 -13.61 -12.40
C GLU A 57 -1.99 -12.85 -13.53
N GLU A 58 -3.32 -13.00 -13.66
CA GLU A 58 -4.15 -12.34 -14.67
C GLU A 58 -4.12 -10.80 -14.58
N VAL A 59 -3.75 -10.29 -13.41
CA VAL A 59 -3.63 -8.83 -13.17
C VAL A 59 -2.18 -8.37 -12.99
N GLY A 60 -1.21 -9.23 -13.32
CA GLY A 60 0.22 -8.93 -13.22
C GLY A 60 0.84 -9.26 -11.85
N GLY A 61 0.16 -10.07 -11.04
CA GLY A 61 0.68 -10.56 -9.76
C GLY A 61 1.38 -11.91 -9.87
N SER A 62 1.81 -12.46 -8.73
CA SER A 62 2.48 -13.77 -8.63
C SER A 62 1.73 -14.77 -7.74
N ASN A 63 0.54 -14.42 -7.29
CA ASN A 63 -0.35 -15.25 -6.45
C ASN A 63 0.35 -15.88 -5.23
N VAL A 64 1.32 -15.18 -4.65
CA VAL A 64 2.09 -15.65 -3.50
C VAL A 64 1.22 -15.66 -2.24
N ASN A 65 1.34 -16.71 -1.44
CA ASN A 65 0.56 -16.83 -0.21
C ASN A 65 1.02 -15.82 0.88
N LEU A 66 0.15 -15.62 1.88
CA LEU A 66 0.39 -14.64 2.94
C LEU A 66 1.66 -14.91 3.76
N VAL A 67 2.01 -16.18 4.00
CA VAL A 67 3.21 -16.53 4.77
C VAL A 67 4.46 -16.05 4.04
N THR A 68 4.57 -16.34 2.75
CA THR A 68 5.70 -15.89 1.92
C THR A 68 5.78 -14.37 1.86
N PHE A 69 4.64 -13.68 1.69
CA PHE A 69 4.59 -12.22 1.74
C PHE A 69 5.14 -11.68 3.07
N CYS A 70 4.70 -12.26 4.21
CA CYS A 70 5.18 -11.83 5.53
C CYS A 70 6.69 -12.07 5.72
N LEU A 71 7.23 -13.17 5.20
CA LEU A 71 8.68 -13.43 5.23
C LEU A 71 9.45 -12.35 4.45
N CYS A 72 8.95 -11.93 3.29
CA CYS A 72 9.58 -10.84 2.53
C CYS A 72 9.49 -9.49 3.26
N VAL A 73 8.34 -9.18 3.88
CA VAL A 73 8.18 -7.96 4.70
C VAL A 73 9.15 -7.98 5.88
N GLU A 74 9.30 -9.12 6.56
CA GLU A 74 10.24 -9.29 7.68
C GLU A 74 11.68 -8.99 7.25
N GLU A 75 12.13 -9.52 6.12
CA GLU A 75 13.46 -9.25 5.59
C GLU A 75 13.66 -7.77 5.22
N ILE A 76 12.70 -7.14 4.55
CA ILE A 76 12.77 -5.71 4.23
C ILE A 76 12.82 -4.87 5.52
N ALA A 77 11.99 -5.20 6.51
CA ALA A 77 11.92 -4.49 7.79
C ALA A 77 13.20 -4.64 8.62
N ARG A 78 13.92 -5.76 8.48
CA ARG A 78 15.23 -5.97 9.08
C ARG A 78 16.24 -4.90 8.62
N GLY A 79 16.13 -4.44 7.38
CA GLY A 79 16.96 -3.36 6.85
C GLY A 79 16.42 -1.97 7.17
N SER A 80 15.11 -1.74 6.98
CA SER A 80 14.45 -0.46 7.29
C SER A 80 12.94 -0.66 7.47
N MET A 81 12.44 -0.34 8.66
CA MET A 81 11.02 -0.34 8.97
C MET A 81 10.25 0.67 8.10
N SER A 82 10.84 1.83 7.81
CA SER A 82 10.24 2.86 6.96
C SER A 82 10.05 2.38 5.52
N VAL A 83 11.06 1.71 4.94
CA VAL A 83 10.97 1.12 3.60
C VAL A 83 9.90 0.02 3.59
N ALA A 84 9.90 -0.88 4.58
CA ALA A 84 8.89 -1.93 4.69
C ALA A 84 7.47 -1.34 4.81
N GLY A 85 7.30 -0.27 5.58
CA GLY A 85 6.06 0.48 5.69
C GLY A 85 5.60 1.03 4.33
N CYS A 86 6.47 1.74 3.62
CA CYS A 86 6.16 2.34 2.32
C CYS A 86 5.72 1.30 1.30
N VAL A 87 6.51 0.23 1.11
CA VAL A 87 6.23 -0.78 0.10
C VAL A 87 5.02 -1.65 0.45
N SER A 88 4.81 -1.96 1.74
CA SER A 88 3.64 -2.73 2.19
C SER A 88 2.35 -1.90 2.08
N MET A 89 2.40 -0.60 2.39
CA MET A 89 1.23 0.28 2.22
C MET A 89 0.84 0.40 0.76
N GLN A 90 1.79 0.52 -0.16
CA GLN A 90 1.51 0.49 -1.59
C GLN A 90 0.87 -0.84 -2.01
N SER A 91 1.47 -1.98 -1.62
CA SER A 91 1.00 -3.32 -1.99
C SER A 91 -0.36 -3.69 -1.41
N LEU A 92 -0.66 -3.30 -0.17
CA LEU A 92 -1.87 -3.74 0.53
C LEU A 92 -2.99 -2.70 0.50
N MET A 93 -2.65 -1.45 0.80
CA MET A 93 -3.65 -0.40 1.02
C MET A 93 -3.82 0.51 -0.19
N GLY A 94 -2.73 0.84 -0.90
CA GLY A 94 -2.80 1.67 -2.10
C GLY A 94 -3.48 0.99 -3.28
N THR A 95 -3.41 -0.33 -3.37
CA THR A 95 -3.87 -1.08 -4.54
C THR A 95 -5.09 -1.99 -4.29
N LYS A 96 -5.26 -2.50 -3.07
CA LYS A 96 -6.28 -3.53 -2.79
C LYS A 96 -7.72 -3.09 -3.07
N PHE A 97 -8.07 -1.85 -2.74
CA PHE A 97 -9.42 -1.35 -3.00
C PHE A 97 -9.69 -1.13 -4.49
N LEU A 98 -8.65 -0.83 -5.27
CA LEU A 98 -8.77 -0.73 -6.73
C LEU A 98 -9.03 -2.11 -7.35
N GLU A 99 -8.34 -3.14 -6.87
CA GLU A 99 -8.56 -4.53 -7.34
C GLU A 99 -9.96 -5.02 -7.00
N MET A 100 -10.42 -4.80 -5.75
CA MET A 100 -11.70 -5.31 -5.27
C MET A 100 -12.91 -4.57 -5.80
N LEU A 101 -12.84 -3.25 -5.94
CA LEU A 101 -13.99 -2.37 -6.16
C LEU A 101 -13.88 -1.55 -7.45
N GLY A 102 -12.70 -1.47 -8.06
CA GLY A 102 -12.47 -0.73 -9.29
C GLY A 102 -13.16 -1.39 -10.49
N ASN A 103 -13.76 -0.59 -11.34
CA ASN A 103 -14.19 -1.02 -12.68
C ASN A 103 -12.96 -1.19 -13.59
N ASP A 104 -13.17 -1.66 -14.83
CA ASP A 104 -12.08 -1.94 -15.78
C ASP A 104 -11.25 -0.68 -16.08
N ASP A 105 -11.87 0.50 -16.22
CA ASP A 105 -11.17 1.75 -16.44
C ASP A 105 -10.24 2.12 -15.26
N ILE A 106 -10.72 2.02 -14.03
CA ILE A 106 -9.92 2.24 -12.82
C ILE A 106 -8.77 1.24 -12.74
N LYS A 107 -9.02 -0.03 -13.04
CA LYS A 107 -8.00 -1.07 -13.01
C LYS A 107 -6.89 -0.80 -14.04
N GLU A 108 -7.24 -0.43 -15.25
CA GLU A 108 -6.24 -0.12 -16.29
C GLU A 108 -5.45 1.16 -15.97
N ARG A 109 -6.14 2.23 -15.55
CA ARG A 109 -5.48 3.54 -15.36
C ARG A 109 -4.71 3.69 -14.05
N LEU A 110 -5.10 2.98 -13.00
CA LEU A 110 -4.54 3.15 -11.67
C LEU A 110 -3.97 1.88 -11.07
N PHE A 111 -4.72 0.75 -11.10
CA PHE A 111 -4.30 -0.46 -10.42
C PHE A 111 -3.04 -1.09 -11.04
N LYS A 112 -3.06 -1.36 -12.35
CA LYS A 112 -1.91 -1.96 -13.03
C LYS A 112 -0.66 -1.08 -12.93
N PRO A 113 -0.71 0.24 -13.24
CA PRO A 113 0.44 1.11 -13.06
C PRO A 113 0.92 1.22 -11.60
N ALA A 114 0.00 1.02 -10.63
CA ALA A 114 0.39 1.04 -9.21
C ALA A 114 1.16 -0.21 -8.78
N LEU A 115 0.97 -1.36 -9.43
CA LEU A 115 1.77 -2.57 -9.17
C LEU A 115 3.24 -2.38 -9.59
N GLU A 116 3.49 -1.58 -10.62
CA GLU A 116 4.82 -1.26 -11.16
C GLU A 116 5.43 0.02 -10.55
N LEU A 117 4.74 0.62 -9.55
CA LEU A 117 5.09 1.90 -8.94
C LEU A 117 5.17 3.09 -9.94
N GLU A 118 4.49 3.00 -11.07
CA GLU A 118 4.27 4.14 -11.95
C GLU A 118 3.27 5.12 -11.34
N LYS A 119 2.33 4.59 -10.54
CA LYS A 119 1.36 5.33 -9.74
C LYS A 119 1.50 4.98 -8.27
N ILE A 120 1.48 6.01 -7.43
CA ILE A 120 1.49 5.86 -5.97
C ILE A 120 0.08 6.09 -5.44
N GLY A 121 -0.44 5.08 -4.74
CA GLY A 121 -1.73 5.16 -4.06
C GLY A 121 -1.57 5.42 -2.57
N ALA A 122 -2.43 6.24 -2.01
CA ALA A 122 -2.49 6.47 -0.57
C ALA A 122 -3.89 6.23 -0.02
N ILE A 123 -3.96 5.68 1.20
CA ILE A 123 -5.22 5.44 1.90
C ILE A 123 -5.47 6.53 2.95
N CYS A 124 -6.63 7.16 2.87
CA CYS A 124 -7.08 8.22 3.78
C CYS A 124 -8.20 7.67 4.68
N MET A 125 -7.80 6.99 5.76
CA MET A 125 -8.73 6.35 6.70
C MET A 125 -8.72 7.08 8.05
N THR A 126 -7.58 7.17 8.71
CA THR A 126 -7.42 7.71 10.07
C THR A 126 -7.74 9.20 10.14
N GLU A 127 -8.41 9.61 11.22
CA GLU A 127 -8.74 11.00 11.56
C GLU A 127 -8.19 11.37 12.94
N PRO A 128 -8.10 12.65 13.30
CA PRO A 128 -7.63 13.05 14.62
C PRO A 128 -8.37 12.38 15.78
N ASN A 129 -9.66 12.07 15.59
CA ASN A 129 -10.53 11.46 16.61
C ASN A 129 -10.98 10.04 16.26
N ALA A 130 -10.48 9.43 15.18
CA ALA A 130 -10.89 8.10 14.74
C ALA A 130 -9.70 7.29 14.20
N GLY A 131 -9.29 6.28 14.94
CA GLY A 131 -8.26 5.31 14.57
C GLY A 131 -8.84 3.91 14.50
N SER A 132 -8.60 3.08 15.52
CA SER A 132 -9.14 1.71 15.58
C SER A 132 -10.68 1.68 15.59
N ASP A 133 -11.31 2.70 16.16
CA ASP A 133 -12.76 2.91 16.07
C ASP A 133 -13.10 3.65 14.76
N LEU A 134 -13.19 2.90 13.65
CA LEU A 134 -13.65 3.43 12.36
C LEU A 134 -15.13 3.85 12.40
N GLY A 135 -15.88 3.40 13.41
CA GLY A 135 -17.24 3.84 13.68
C GLY A 135 -17.34 5.33 13.98
N SER A 136 -16.27 5.94 14.50
CA SER A 136 -16.21 7.37 14.85
C SER A 136 -15.70 8.28 13.73
N LEU A 137 -15.49 7.78 12.51
CA LEU A 137 -15.09 8.61 11.35
C LEU A 137 -16.11 9.74 11.13
N ALA A 138 -15.59 10.98 11.03
CA ALA A 138 -16.39 12.18 10.87
C ALA A 138 -16.34 12.78 9.47
N THR A 139 -15.32 12.45 8.64
CA THR A 139 -15.27 12.90 7.25
C THR A 139 -16.56 12.54 6.53
N SER A 140 -17.20 13.53 5.91
CA SER A 140 -18.47 13.40 5.22
C SER A 140 -18.32 13.56 3.71
N ALA A 141 -19.21 12.90 2.97
CA ALA A 141 -19.36 13.05 1.53
C ALA A 141 -20.81 13.46 1.23
N THR A 142 -20.98 14.67 0.73
CA THR A 142 -22.29 15.21 0.34
C THR A 142 -22.46 15.09 -1.17
N LYS A 143 -23.54 14.45 -1.61
CA LYS A 143 -23.88 14.34 -3.02
C LYS A 143 -24.25 15.71 -3.58
N VAL A 144 -23.65 16.05 -4.72
CA VAL A 144 -23.93 17.25 -5.51
C VAL A 144 -24.17 16.86 -6.97
N ASP A 145 -24.55 17.80 -7.80
CA ASP A 145 -24.67 17.56 -9.24
C ASP A 145 -23.28 17.19 -9.81
N GLY A 146 -23.21 16.05 -10.49
CA GLY A 146 -21.99 15.53 -11.10
C GLY A 146 -21.01 14.81 -10.15
N GLY A 147 -21.28 14.66 -8.83
CA GLY A 147 -20.36 13.97 -7.95
C GLY A 147 -20.62 14.10 -6.45
N TYR A 148 -19.53 14.21 -5.68
CA TYR A 148 -19.56 14.37 -4.22
C TYR A 148 -18.57 15.43 -3.77
N VAL A 149 -18.94 16.16 -2.72
CA VAL A 149 -18.04 17.04 -1.98
C VAL A 149 -17.62 16.35 -0.70
N LEU A 150 -16.30 16.12 -0.53
CA LEU A 150 -15.72 15.57 0.68
C LEU A 150 -15.36 16.70 1.65
N ASN A 151 -15.71 16.54 2.92
CA ASN A 151 -15.38 17.49 3.98
C ASN A 151 -14.90 16.74 5.24
N GLY A 152 -13.67 16.98 5.66
CA GLY A 152 -13.05 16.33 6.82
C GLY A 152 -11.54 16.46 6.84
N ASN A 153 -10.92 15.82 7.82
CA ASN A 153 -9.46 15.81 8.00
C ASN A 153 -8.97 14.37 8.15
N LYS A 154 -7.89 14.05 7.45
CA LYS A 154 -7.20 12.75 7.54
C LYS A 154 -5.78 12.95 8.03
N ILE A 155 -5.28 12.01 8.83
CA ILE A 155 -3.92 12.03 9.37
C ILE A 155 -3.21 10.70 9.11
N TRP A 156 -1.88 10.70 9.24
CA TRP A 156 -1.03 9.50 9.07
C TRP A 156 -1.17 8.84 7.69
N VAL A 157 -1.33 9.66 6.65
CA VAL A 157 -1.48 9.18 5.28
C VAL A 157 -0.09 8.94 4.67
N THR A 158 0.35 7.69 4.67
CA THR A 158 1.63 7.29 4.07
C THR A 158 1.67 7.64 2.58
N ALA A 159 2.79 8.20 2.13
CA ALA A 159 3.05 8.66 0.77
C ALA A 159 2.14 9.80 0.26
N ALA A 160 1.34 10.46 1.11
CA ALA A 160 0.42 11.53 0.69
C ALA A 160 1.03 12.62 -0.19
N PRO A 161 2.25 13.14 0.08
CA PRO A 161 2.85 14.19 -0.75
C PRO A 161 3.18 13.76 -2.19
N LEU A 162 3.24 12.46 -2.44
CA LEU A 162 3.64 11.87 -3.73
C LEU A 162 2.52 11.07 -4.39
N ALA A 163 1.37 10.96 -3.72
CA ALA A 163 0.28 10.12 -4.19
C ALA A 163 -0.34 10.66 -5.49
N ASP A 164 -0.49 9.79 -6.48
CA ASP A 164 -1.22 10.04 -7.72
C ASP A 164 -2.73 9.91 -7.53
N PHE A 165 -3.15 9.13 -6.54
CA PHE A 165 -4.55 8.96 -6.18
C PHE A 165 -4.71 8.62 -4.70
N PHE A 166 -5.91 8.93 -4.18
CA PHE A 166 -6.27 8.67 -2.79
C PHE A 166 -7.51 7.79 -2.69
N THR A 167 -7.43 6.75 -1.86
CA THR A 167 -8.61 6.00 -1.43
C THR A 167 -9.13 6.60 -0.13
N VAL A 168 -10.23 7.34 -0.18
CA VAL A 168 -10.75 8.15 0.93
C VAL A 168 -11.98 7.50 1.55
N PHE A 169 -11.94 7.27 2.85
CA PHE A 169 -13.09 6.80 3.63
C PHE A 169 -13.89 7.97 4.14
N ALA A 170 -15.18 8.03 3.79
CA ALA A 170 -16.10 9.08 4.23
C ALA A 170 -17.51 8.55 4.47
N ARG A 171 -18.32 9.29 5.22
CA ARG A 171 -19.70 8.95 5.51
C ARG A 171 -20.65 9.64 4.55
N VAL A 172 -21.59 8.89 4.00
CA VAL A 172 -22.57 9.37 3.01
C VAL A 172 -23.99 9.30 3.58
N GLY A 173 -24.77 10.35 3.27
CA GLY A 173 -26.20 10.41 3.56
C GLY A 173 -26.55 10.57 5.04
N GLU A 174 -27.85 10.58 5.33
CA GLU A 174 -28.39 10.73 6.68
C GLU A 174 -28.07 9.53 7.58
N GLU A 175 -28.01 8.32 7.01
CA GLU A 175 -27.63 7.09 7.70
C GLU A 175 -26.13 6.99 7.97
N LYS A 176 -25.34 7.95 7.50
CA LYS A 176 -23.88 8.01 7.67
C LYS A 176 -23.17 6.70 7.27
N LEU A 177 -23.57 6.11 6.17
CA LEU A 177 -22.96 4.89 5.65
C LEU A 177 -21.49 5.14 5.30
N LEU A 178 -20.59 4.28 5.76
CA LEU A 178 -19.19 4.35 5.42
C LEU A 178 -18.99 3.95 3.95
N SER A 179 -18.41 4.83 3.17
CA SER A 179 -18.18 4.68 1.75
C SER A 179 -16.73 5.00 1.39
N ILE A 180 -16.28 4.51 0.24
CA ILE A 180 -14.93 4.68 -0.26
C ILE A 180 -15.01 5.52 -1.54
N PHE A 181 -14.16 6.54 -1.60
CA PHE A 181 -14.00 7.45 -2.73
C PHE A 181 -12.58 7.33 -3.29
N LEU A 182 -12.49 7.48 -4.59
CA LEU A 182 -11.24 7.53 -5.33
C LEU A 182 -11.10 8.89 -6.00
#